data_ea8aa0cc7d30ea37e910e9703d2abd08
#
_entry.id   ea8aa0cc7d30ea37e910e9703d2abd08
#
_cell.length_a   1.000
_cell.length_b   1.000
_cell.length_c   1.000
_cell.angle_alpha   90.00
_cell.angle_beta   90.00
_cell.angle_gamma   90.00
#
_symmetry.space_group_name_H-M   'P 1'
#
loop_
_entity.id
_entity.type
_entity.pdbx_description
1 polymer ?
#
loop_
_entity_poly.entity_id
_entity_poly.type
_entity_poly.pdbx_seq_one_letter_code
_entity_poly.pdbx_strand_id
1 'polypeptide(L)' 'TGYHDVDDLIRYCIKVCNACADECEKHEHEHCKACAKACRDCVSICEAHLA' A
#
# COMPACT_ATOMS: atom_id res chain seq x y z
N THR A 1 -17.29 4.63 17.56
CA THR A 1 -17.60 4.82 16.17
C THR A 1 -16.37 5.04 15.35
N GLY A 2 -15.50 5.95 15.48
CA GLY A 2 -14.43 6.31 14.56
C GLY A 2 -13.27 5.34 14.41
N TYR A 3 -12.92 4.63 15.47
CA TYR A 3 -11.67 3.84 15.46
C TYR A 3 -11.73 2.63 14.57
N HIS A 4 -12.85 1.95 14.50
CA HIS A 4 -13.02 0.79 13.61
C HIS A 4 -13.00 1.19 12.15
N ASP A 5 -13.54 2.36 11.84
CA ASP A 5 -13.54 2.88 10.48
C ASP A 5 -12.13 3.21 10.01
N VAL A 6 -11.28 3.70 10.91
CA VAL A 6 -9.88 4.00 10.58
C VAL A 6 -9.12 2.72 10.26
N ASP A 7 -9.30 1.66 11.06
CA ASP A 7 -8.65 0.38 10.80
C ASP A 7 -9.08 -0.21 9.46
N ASP A 8 -10.36 -0.15 9.15
CA ASP A 8 -10.88 -0.63 7.86
C ASP A 8 -10.30 0.19 6.71
N LEU A 9 -10.18 1.49 6.89
CA LEU A 9 -9.60 2.37 5.88
C LEU A 9 -8.12 2.03 5.64
N ILE A 10 -7.37 1.78 6.70
CA ILE A 10 -5.96 1.40 6.61
C ILE A 10 -5.82 0.07 5.88
N ARG A 11 -6.65 -0.91 6.19
CA ARG A 11 -6.65 -2.20 5.49
C ARG A 11 -6.97 -2.03 4.02
N TYR A 12 -7.90 -1.17 3.69
CA TYR A 12 -8.22 -0.86 2.31
C TYR A 12 -7.03 -0.22 1.59
N CYS A 13 -6.34 0.70 2.25
CA CYS A 13 -5.13 1.32 1.70
C CYS A 13 -4.05 0.27 1.44
N ILE A 14 -3.86 -0.69 2.35
CA ILE A 14 -2.90 -1.78 2.15
C ILE A 14 -3.26 -2.58 0.91
N LYS A 15 -4.52 -2.91 0.74
CA LYS A 15 -5.00 -3.67 -0.42
C LYS A 15 -4.75 -2.92 -1.72
N VAL A 16 -5.08 -1.64 -1.74
CA VAL A 16 -4.89 -0.79 -2.94
C VAL A 16 -3.41 -0.62 -3.24
N CYS A 17 -2.59 -0.37 -2.22
CA CYS A 17 -1.15 -0.21 -2.40
C CYS A 17 -0.50 -1.49 -2.92
N ASN A 18 -0.90 -2.65 -2.41
CA ASN A 18 -0.39 -3.93 -2.91
C ASN A 18 -0.78 -4.16 -4.37
N ALA A 19 -2.03 -3.88 -4.72
CA ALA A 19 -2.50 -4.01 -6.10
C ALA A 19 -1.74 -3.06 -7.02
N CYS A 20 -1.50 -1.83 -6.58
CA CYS A 20 -0.74 -0.85 -7.34
C CYS A 20 0.71 -1.29 -7.52
N ALA A 21 1.34 -1.79 -6.47
CA ALA A 21 2.70 -2.30 -6.53
C ALA A 21 2.83 -3.47 -7.50
N ASP A 22 1.88 -4.41 -7.44
CA ASP A 22 1.85 -5.56 -8.35
C ASP A 22 1.75 -5.11 -9.80
N GLU A 23 0.89 -4.15 -10.07
CA GLU A 23 0.71 -3.60 -11.41
C GLU A 23 1.97 -2.89 -11.89
N CYS A 24 2.58 -2.09 -11.02
CA CYS A 24 3.82 -1.38 -11.34
C CYS A 24 4.98 -2.36 -11.59
N GLU A 25 5.03 -3.47 -10.88
CA GLU A 25 6.08 -4.47 -11.05
C GLU A 25 5.99 -5.21 -12.38
N LYS A 26 4.83 -5.22 -13.02
CA LYS A 26 4.65 -5.81 -14.33
C LYS A 26 5.30 -4.98 -15.44
N HIS A 27 5.59 -3.73 -15.17
CA HIS A 27 6.20 -2.81 -16.13
C HIS A 27 7.66 -2.58 -15.76
N GLU A 28 8.53 -2.48 -16.77
CA GLU A 28 9.97 -2.33 -16.57
C GLU A 28 10.43 -0.87 -16.52
N HIS A 29 9.52 0.07 -16.47
CA HIS A 29 9.86 1.49 -16.38
C HIS A 29 10.40 1.85 -15.00
N GLU A 30 11.41 2.70 -14.96
CA GLU A 30 12.00 3.15 -13.70
C GLU A 30 10.98 3.84 -12.78
N HIS A 31 10.09 4.63 -13.36
CA HIS A 31 9.04 5.30 -12.60
C HIS A 31 8.11 4.29 -11.94
N CYS A 32 7.80 3.21 -12.62
CA CYS A 32 6.96 2.16 -12.06
C CYS A 32 7.67 1.41 -10.93
N LYS A 33 8.97 1.19 -11.04
CA LYS A 33 9.76 0.57 -9.97
C LYS A 33 9.78 1.45 -8.73
N ALA A 34 9.96 2.74 -8.89
CA ALA A 34 9.95 3.70 -7.79
C ALA A 34 8.57 3.76 -7.13
N CYS A 35 7.51 3.72 -7.93
CA CYS A 35 6.14 3.70 -7.43
C CYS A 35 5.85 2.42 -6.64
N ALA A 36 6.29 1.27 -7.16
CA ALA A 36 6.11 -0.01 -6.47
C ALA A 36 6.80 -0.01 -5.11
N LYS A 37 8.02 0.51 -5.05
CA LYS A 37 8.74 0.62 -3.79
C LYS A 37 8.01 1.53 -2.80
N ALA A 38 7.54 2.67 -3.26
CA ALA A 38 6.79 3.60 -2.42
C ALA A 38 5.51 2.96 -1.89
N CYS A 39 4.80 2.21 -2.72
CA CYS A 39 3.60 1.50 -2.31
C CYS A 39 3.89 0.43 -1.25
N ARG A 40 4.97 -0.32 -1.40
CA ARG A 40 5.36 -1.32 -0.42
C ARG A 40 5.80 -0.70 0.89
N ASP A 41 6.50 0.42 0.83
CA ASP A 41 6.86 1.18 2.04
C ASP A 41 5.62 1.66 2.76
N CYS A 42 4.64 2.15 2.02
CA CYS A 42 3.36 2.58 2.58
C CYS A 42 2.63 1.42 3.26
N VAL A 43 2.60 0.24 2.62
CA VAL A 43 1.99 -0.95 3.20
C VAL A 43 2.68 -1.33 4.52
N SER A 44 4.01 -1.29 4.55
CA SER A 44 4.78 -1.59 5.74
C SER A 44 4.41 -0.67 6.90
N ILE A 45 4.30 0.63 6.62
CA ILE A 45 3.91 1.63 7.62
C ILE A 45 2.48 1.36 8.10
N CYS A 46 1.57 1.07 7.20
CA CYS A 46 0.17 0.78 7.54
C CYS A 46 0.05 -0.48 8.40
N GLU A 47 0.80 -1.52 8.07
CA GLU A 47 0.81 -2.76 8.85
C GLU A 47 1.35 -2.53 10.26
N ALA A 48 2.41 -1.74 10.39
CA ALA A 48 2.96 -1.38 11.69
C ALA A 48 1.95 -0.59 12.53
N HIS A 49 1.15 0.24 11.89
CA HIS A 49 0.12 1.00 12.57
C HIS A 49 -1.01 0.10 13.10
N LEU A 50 -1.36 -0.94 12.34
CA LEU A 50 -2.39 -1.89 12.75
C LEU A 50 -1.91 -2.84 13.86
N ALA A 51 -0.63 -3.11 13.89
CA ALA A 51 -0.04 -3.96 14.92
C ALA A 51 0.02 -3.22 16.25
#